data_09d3b4959c66c0a4095c5f9a54dcfcd1
#
_entry.id   09d3b4959c66c0a4095c5f9a54dcfcd1
#
_cell.length_a   1.000
_cell.length_b   1.000
_cell.length_c   1.000
_cell.angle_alpha   90.00
_cell.angle_beta   90.00
_cell.angle_gamma   90.00
#
_symmetry.space_group_name_H-M   'P 1'
#
loop_
_entity.id
_entity.type
_entity.pdbx_description
1 polymer ?
#
loop_
_entity_poly.entity_id
_entity_poly.type
_entity_poly.pdbx_seq_one_letter_code
_entity_poly.pdbx_strand_id
1 'polypeptide(L)'
;MTSVSQAVTTPQPVSLIEVKDQLGFAQGDSYSDDRLTRLIVAATEQWEHDTQSITTVRTVTENLPTIPPPTWRLYYRPVVSFTSFKYYDTAGTQQTLASSVYSIDIPNRKIHLAPDQEWPDFQERWDAIELTYIAGSAIVPEISKQAILVQCDIMEELRGTTKEKYATVQLYENLVARFQRSSYP
;
A
#
# COMPACT_ATOMS: atom_id res chain seq x y z
N MET A 1 2.75 17.22 -3.03
CA MET A 1 2.69 16.15 -1.99
C MET A 1 1.57 15.23 -2.40
N THR A 2 1.86 13.99 -2.73
CA THR A 2 0.84 13.02 -3.15
C THR A 2 0.10 12.56 -1.92
N SER A 3 -1.22 12.71 -1.87
CA SER A 3 -2.04 12.10 -0.82
C SER A 3 -2.60 10.79 -1.34
N VAL A 4 -2.56 9.75 -0.53
CA VAL A 4 -3.11 8.43 -0.87
C VAL A 4 -4.17 8.08 0.16
N SER A 5 -5.37 7.85 -0.32
CA SER A 5 -6.49 7.37 0.47
C SER A 5 -6.77 5.91 0.13
N GLN A 6 -6.96 5.08 1.13
CA GLN A 6 -7.31 3.67 0.95
C GLN A 6 -8.53 3.33 1.80
N ALA A 7 -9.50 2.68 1.20
CA ALA A 7 -10.58 2.09 1.96
C ALA A 7 -10.05 0.83 2.66
N VAL A 8 -9.98 0.87 3.99
CA VAL A 8 -9.61 -0.30 4.79
C VAL A 8 -10.79 -1.27 4.79
N THR A 9 -10.74 -2.25 3.92
CA THR A 9 -11.65 -3.40 3.99
C THR A 9 -10.84 -4.67 4.12
N THR A 10 -11.10 -5.37 5.22
CA THR A 10 -10.52 -6.67 5.58
C THR A 10 -10.76 -7.75 4.50
N PRO A 11 -9.89 -8.76 4.35
CA PRO A 11 -9.29 -9.52 5.45
C PRO A 11 -7.88 -9.05 5.81
N GLN A 12 -7.49 -9.30 7.08
CA GLN A 12 -6.12 -9.09 7.54
C GLN A 12 -5.15 -10.07 6.85
N PRO A 13 -3.92 -9.65 6.54
CA PRO A 13 -2.94 -10.52 5.87
C PRO A 13 -2.47 -11.70 6.73
N VAL A 14 -2.55 -11.56 8.05
CA VAL A 14 -2.28 -12.60 9.05
C VAL A 14 -3.47 -12.73 9.99
N SER A 15 -3.76 -13.94 10.43
CA SER A 15 -4.85 -14.20 11.37
C SER A 15 -4.41 -13.97 12.83
N LEU A 16 -5.40 -13.75 13.71
CA LEU A 16 -5.15 -13.66 15.14
C LEU A 16 -4.52 -14.95 15.71
N ILE A 17 -4.86 -16.11 15.14
CA ILE A 17 -4.30 -17.42 15.51
C ILE A 17 -2.80 -17.46 15.22
N GLU A 18 -2.39 -17.06 14.03
CA GLU A 18 -0.97 -17.00 13.63
C GLU A 18 -0.17 -16.06 14.56
N VAL A 19 -0.75 -14.92 14.92
CA VAL A 19 -0.09 -13.96 15.82
C VAL A 19 -0.01 -14.50 17.25
N LYS A 20 -1.05 -15.18 17.76
CA LYS A 20 -1.00 -15.83 19.07
C LYS A 20 0.07 -16.91 19.11
N ASP A 21 0.17 -17.74 18.08
CA ASP A 21 1.21 -18.77 17.97
C ASP A 21 2.61 -18.14 17.96
N GLN A 22 2.80 -17.08 17.17
CA GLN A 22 4.07 -16.36 17.07
C GLN A 22 4.51 -15.77 18.42
N LEU A 23 3.58 -15.16 19.16
CA LEU A 23 3.83 -14.48 20.44
C LEU A 23 3.77 -15.42 21.67
N GLY A 24 3.45 -16.69 21.48
CA GLY A 24 3.34 -17.68 22.57
C GLY A 24 2.09 -17.51 23.46
N PHE A 25 1.02 -16.88 22.96
CA PHE A 25 -0.25 -16.79 23.67
C PHE A 25 -1.07 -18.07 23.51
N ALA A 26 -1.79 -18.46 24.57
CA ALA A 26 -2.71 -19.58 24.49
C ALA A 26 -3.89 -19.25 23.56
N GLN A 27 -4.24 -20.18 22.66
CA GLN A 27 -5.30 -19.97 21.67
C GLN A 27 -6.68 -19.69 22.30
N GLY A 28 -6.96 -20.25 23.46
CA GLY A 28 -8.21 -20.04 24.21
C GLY A 28 -8.25 -18.75 25.03
N ASP A 29 -7.15 -18.01 25.15
CA ASP A 29 -7.11 -16.73 25.85
C ASP A 29 -7.65 -15.61 24.96
N SER A 30 -8.81 -15.07 25.30
CA SER A 30 -9.45 -13.96 24.58
C SER A 30 -9.16 -12.57 25.18
N TYR A 31 -8.53 -12.52 26.37
CA TYR A 31 -8.27 -11.24 27.06
C TYR A 31 -7.43 -10.26 26.22
N SER A 32 -6.54 -10.78 25.40
CA SER A 32 -5.63 -9.98 24.56
C SER A 32 -6.11 -9.80 23.11
N ASP A 33 -7.23 -10.37 22.71
CA ASP A 33 -7.65 -10.44 21.29
C ASP A 33 -7.81 -9.07 20.63
N ASP A 34 -8.50 -8.15 21.29
CA ASP A 34 -8.70 -6.78 20.76
C ASP A 34 -7.37 -6.04 20.61
N ARG A 35 -6.45 -6.26 21.53
CA ARG A 35 -5.13 -5.66 21.49
C ARG A 35 -4.29 -6.24 20.36
N LEU A 36 -4.26 -7.56 20.23
CA LEU A 36 -3.53 -8.25 19.16
C LEU A 36 -4.10 -7.90 17.79
N THR A 37 -5.41 -7.74 17.67
CA THR A 37 -6.05 -7.28 16.43
C THR A 37 -5.55 -5.88 16.02
N ARG A 38 -5.47 -4.94 16.97
CA ARG A 38 -4.88 -3.61 16.70
C ARG A 38 -3.39 -3.69 16.35
N LEU A 39 -2.67 -4.61 16.96
CA LEU A 39 -1.26 -4.84 16.66
C LEU A 39 -1.05 -5.33 15.22
N ILE A 40 -1.90 -6.26 14.76
CA ILE A 40 -1.90 -6.74 13.38
C ILE A 40 -2.13 -5.58 12.39
N VAL A 41 -3.10 -4.71 12.67
CA VAL A 41 -3.36 -3.54 11.83
C VAL A 41 -2.13 -2.64 11.75
N ALA A 42 -1.55 -2.27 12.90
CA ALA A 42 -0.38 -1.39 12.95
C ALA A 42 0.85 -2.00 12.25
N ALA A 43 1.10 -3.30 12.46
CA ALA A 43 2.20 -4.01 11.80
C ALA A 43 2.00 -4.11 10.28
N THR A 44 0.75 -4.29 9.84
CA THR A 44 0.39 -4.32 8.42
C THR A 44 0.60 -2.95 7.77
N GLU A 45 0.12 -1.88 8.42
CA GLU A 45 0.30 -0.51 7.92
C GLU A 45 1.78 -0.14 7.82
N GLN A 46 2.59 -0.53 8.81
CA GLN A 46 4.04 -0.31 8.77
C GLN A 46 4.69 -1.03 7.59
N TRP A 47 4.37 -2.32 7.40
CA TRP A 47 4.88 -3.10 6.26
C TRP A 47 4.51 -2.48 4.91
N GLU A 48 3.24 -2.09 4.75
CA GLU A 48 2.74 -1.49 3.51
C GLU A 48 3.39 -0.13 3.22
N HIS A 49 3.61 0.67 4.28
CA HIS A 49 4.33 1.93 4.18
C HIS A 49 5.79 1.71 3.73
N ASP A 50 6.52 0.81 4.39
CA ASP A 50 7.94 0.58 4.14
C ASP A 50 8.20 -0.05 2.77
N THR A 51 7.26 -0.86 2.28
CA THR A 51 7.40 -1.57 0.99
C THR A 51 6.67 -0.91 -0.16
N GLN A 52 5.83 0.10 0.10
CA GLN A 52 4.87 0.65 -0.88
C GLN A 52 4.00 -0.45 -1.53
N SER A 53 3.65 -1.47 -0.75
CA SER A 53 2.92 -2.63 -1.22
C SER A 53 1.61 -2.79 -0.44
N ILE A 54 0.52 -2.98 -1.16
CA ILE A 54 -0.77 -3.33 -0.57
C ILE A 54 -0.85 -4.85 -0.42
N THR A 55 -1.07 -5.34 0.80
CA THR A 55 -1.09 -6.78 1.09
C THR A 55 -2.38 -7.45 0.65
N THR A 56 -3.52 -6.78 0.82
CA THR A 56 -4.85 -7.31 0.47
C THR A 56 -5.53 -6.40 -0.55
N VAL A 57 -6.31 -6.99 -1.48
CA VAL A 57 -6.92 -6.25 -2.58
C VAL A 57 -7.86 -5.15 -2.08
N ARG A 58 -7.62 -3.90 -2.48
CA ARG A 58 -8.45 -2.74 -2.15
C ARG A 58 -8.30 -1.59 -3.15
N THR A 59 -9.25 -0.68 -3.10
CA THR A 59 -9.21 0.53 -3.92
C THR A 59 -8.25 1.55 -3.31
N VAL A 60 -7.42 2.13 -4.17
CA VAL A 60 -6.47 3.20 -3.85
C VAL A 60 -6.82 4.43 -4.66
N THR A 61 -6.80 5.59 -4.03
CA THR A 61 -6.93 6.89 -4.69
C THR A 61 -5.67 7.71 -4.44
N GLU A 62 -5.02 8.13 -5.51
CA GLU A 62 -3.86 9.02 -5.47
C GLU A 62 -4.25 10.41 -5.98
N ASN A 63 -3.94 11.45 -5.22
CA ASN A 63 -4.14 12.83 -5.64
C ASN A 63 -2.79 13.47 -5.97
N LEU A 64 -2.71 14.11 -7.13
CA LEU A 64 -1.52 14.76 -7.65
C LEU A 64 -1.77 16.26 -7.86
N PRO A 65 -0.79 17.12 -7.50
CA PRO A 65 -0.96 18.57 -7.63
C PRO A 65 -0.67 19.10 -9.03
N THR A 66 -0.10 18.29 -9.91
CA THR A 66 0.33 18.72 -11.24
C THR A 66 0.22 17.56 -12.22
N ILE A 67 0.24 17.90 -13.51
CA ILE A 67 0.27 16.89 -14.59
C ILE A 67 1.49 15.98 -14.42
N PRO A 68 1.26 14.66 -14.50
CA PRO A 68 2.37 13.74 -14.59
C PRO A 68 3.17 14.02 -15.87
N PRO A 69 4.50 13.78 -15.86
CA PRO A 69 5.28 13.73 -17.08
C PRO A 69 4.68 12.70 -18.05
N PRO A 70 5.15 12.59 -19.31
CA PRO A 70 4.62 11.63 -20.29
C PRO A 70 4.49 10.20 -19.76
N THR A 71 5.22 9.89 -18.69
CA THR A 71 5.11 8.61 -17.96
C THR A 71 5.01 8.89 -16.48
N TRP A 72 3.96 8.41 -15.85
CA TRP A 72 3.78 8.46 -14.40
C TRP A 72 3.79 7.06 -13.79
N ARG A 73 4.36 6.89 -12.59
CA ARG A 73 4.38 5.62 -11.86
C ARG A 73 3.44 5.68 -10.66
N LEU A 74 2.48 4.75 -10.60
CA LEU A 74 1.57 4.58 -9.47
C LEU A 74 2.35 4.21 -8.20
N TYR A 75 1.93 4.76 -7.09
CA TYR A 75 2.64 4.65 -5.81
C TYR A 75 2.65 3.22 -5.26
N TYR A 76 1.46 2.62 -5.13
CA TYR A 76 1.33 1.30 -4.55
C TYR A 76 1.41 0.17 -5.58
N ARG A 77 1.79 -1.02 -5.09
CA ARG A 77 1.91 -2.28 -5.83
C ARG A 77 1.38 -3.46 -5.01
N PRO A 78 1.09 -4.61 -5.65
CA PRO A 78 0.90 -4.76 -7.09
C PRO A 78 -0.38 -4.05 -7.54
N VAL A 79 -0.38 -3.50 -8.75
CA VAL A 79 -1.59 -2.96 -9.36
C VAL A 79 -2.36 -4.12 -10.00
N VAL A 80 -3.65 -4.25 -9.67
CA VAL A 80 -4.55 -5.27 -10.24
C VAL A 80 -5.28 -4.71 -11.46
N SER A 81 -5.85 -3.51 -11.31
CA SER A 81 -6.55 -2.84 -12.39
C SER A 81 -6.58 -1.33 -12.15
N PHE A 82 -6.67 -0.56 -13.22
CA PHE A 82 -6.88 0.88 -13.17
C PHE A 82 -8.35 1.19 -13.39
N THR A 83 -8.92 2.09 -12.58
CA THR A 83 -10.34 2.39 -12.58
C THR A 83 -10.66 3.69 -13.29
N SER A 84 -10.02 4.81 -12.89
CA SER A 84 -10.30 6.12 -13.46
C SER A 84 -9.15 7.10 -13.31
N PHE A 85 -9.06 7.98 -14.29
CA PHE A 85 -8.25 9.19 -14.27
C PHE A 85 -9.20 10.39 -14.29
N LYS A 86 -9.24 11.17 -13.23
CA LYS A 86 -10.01 12.39 -13.16
C LYS A 86 -9.10 13.59 -12.95
N TYR A 87 -9.55 14.74 -13.38
CA TYR A 87 -8.83 16.00 -13.23
C TYR A 87 -9.81 17.16 -13.05
N TYR A 88 -9.36 18.26 -12.48
CA TYR A 88 -10.14 19.49 -12.43
C TYR A 88 -9.73 20.38 -13.59
N ASP A 89 -10.69 20.74 -14.46
CA ASP A 89 -10.48 21.66 -15.57
C ASP A 89 -10.21 23.09 -15.06
N THR A 90 -9.86 23.99 -15.98
CA THR A 90 -9.56 25.40 -15.63
C THR A 90 -10.73 26.16 -15.03
N ALA A 91 -11.97 25.67 -15.21
CA ALA A 91 -13.17 26.19 -14.57
C ALA A 91 -13.41 25.60 -13.17
N GLY A 92 -12.58 24.66 -12.70
CA GLY A 92 -12.71 24.00 -11.41
C GLY A 92 -13.73 22.86 -11.38
N THR A 93 -14.16 22.38 -12.55
CA THR A 93 -15.08 21.24 -12.65
C THR A 93 -14.30 19.94 -12.79
N GLN A 94 -14.67 18.91 -12.00
CA GLN A 94 -14.04 17.59 -12.11
C GLN A 94 -14.49 16.90 -13.40
N GLN A 95 -13.52 16.52 -14.22
CA GLN A 95 -13.71 15.79 -15.47
C GLN A 95 -13.07 14.40 -15.39
N THR A 96 -13.60 13.45 -16.17
CA THR A 96 -12.97 12.14 -16.35
C THR A 96 -12.21 12.15 -17.67
N LEU A 97 -10.92 11.82 -17.62
CA LEU A 97 -10.08 11.74 -18.80
C LEU A 97 -10.46 10.50 -19.63
N ALA A 98 -10.63 10.70 -20.94
CA ALA A 98 -10.95 9.61 -21.85
C ALA A 98 -9.78 8.60 -21.90
N SER A 99 -10.11 7.31 -21.88
CA SER A 99 -9.10 6.23 -21.93
C SER A 99 -8.26 6.19 -23.21
N SER A 100 -8.67 6.92 -24.25
CA SER A 100 -7.90 7.09 -25.49
C SER A 100 -6.68 8.02 -25.34
N VAL A 101 -6.65 8.86 -24.31
CA VAL A 101 -5.58 9.83 -24.08
C VAL A 101 -4.37 9.21 -23.38
N TYR A 102 -4.57 8.08 -22.71
CA TYR A 102 -3.51 7.42 -21.93
C TYR A 102 -3.52 5.90 -22.14
N SER A 103 -2.40 5.28 -21.85
CA SER A 103 -2.25 3.82 -21.78
C SER A 103 -1.71 3.40 -20.43
N ILE A 104 -2.10 2.20 -19.97
CA ILE A 104 -1.72 1.66 -18.66
C ILE A 104 -0.84 0.43 -18.84
N ASP A 105 0.35 0.50 -18.28
CA ASP A 105 1.26 -0.64 -18.12
C ASP A 105 1.12 -1.16 -16.69
N ILE A 106 0.18 -2.09 -16.48
CA ILE A 106 -0.13 -2.68 -15.17
C ILE A 106 1.12 -3.32 -14.52
N PRO A 107 1.89 -4.20 -15.20
CA PRO A 107 3.07 -4.82 -14.63
C PRO A 107 4.10 -3.82 -14.10
N ASN A 108 4.37 -2.74 -14.83
CA ASN A 108 5.33 -1.72 -14.46
C ASN A 108 4.72 -0.57 -13.64
N ARG A 109 3.41 -0.60 -13.39
CA ARG A 109 2.66 0.43 -12.67
C ARG A 109 2.77 1.80 -13.32
N LYS A 110 2.78 1.87 -14.63
CA LYS A 110 2.99 3.11 -15.36
C LYS A 110 1.75 3.53 -16.12
N ILE A 111 1.50 4.82 -16.09
CA ILE A 111 0.55 5.50 -16.97
C ILE A 111 1.37 6.28 -17.98
N HIS A 112 1.12 6.06 -19.24
CA HIS A 112 1.78 6.75 -20.35
C HIS A 112 0.76 7.60 -21.10
N LEU A 113 1.19 8.76 -21.55
CA LEU A 113 0.43 9.52 -22.55
C LEU A 113 0.38 8.68 -23.84
N ALA A 114 -0.80 8.58 -24.45
CA ALA A 114 -0.94 7.88 -25.72
C ALA A 114 -0.24 8.67 -26.86
N PRO A 115 0.24 7.98 -27.91
CA PRO A 115 0.85 8.65 -29.06
C PRO A 115 -0.09 9.72 -29.65
N ASP A 116 0.47 10.85 -30.06
CA ASP A 116 -0.26 11.96 -30.68
C ASP A 116 -1.37 12.57 -29.80
N GLN A 117 -1.29 12.35 -28.45
CA GLN A 117 -2.18 12.96 -27.48
C GLN A 117 -1.44 13.97 -26.62
N GLU A 118 -2.19 14.89 -26.03
CA GLU A 118 -1.72 15.87 -25.07
C GLU A 118 -2.56 15.79 -23.79
N TRP A 119 -1.95 16.11 -22.64
CA TRP A 119 -2.70 16.25 -21.41
C TRP A 119 -3.63 17.48 -21.51
N PRO A 120 -4.86 17.40 -21.00
CA PRO A 120 -5.75 18.56 -20.96
C PRO A 120 -5.21 19.65 -20.04
N ASP A 121 -5.62 20.89 -20.26
CA ASP A 121 -5.40 21.97 -19.31
C ASP A 121 -6.19 21.71 -18.03
N PHE A 122 -5.57 21.95 -16.88
CA PHE A 122 -6.18 21.71 -15.56
C PHE A 122 -5.88 22.86 -14.60
N GLN A 123 -6.69 22.93 -13.56
CA GLN A 123 -6.53 23.92 -12.51
C GLN A 123 -5.35 23.52 -11.59
N GLU A 124 -4.45 24.45 -11.32
CA GLU A 124 -3.39 24.25 -10.34
C GLU A 124 -3.98 24.17 -8.92
N ARG A 125 -3.95 22.98 -8.33
CA ARG A 125 -4.39 22.70 -6.96
C ARG A 125 -3.73 21.43 -6.44
N TRP A 126 -3.69 21.23 -5.11
CA TRP A 126 -3.02 20.08 -4.49
C TRP A 126 -3.60 18.72 -4.92
N ASP A 127 -4.85 18.67 -5.31
CA ASP A 127 -5.63 17.52 -5.77
C ASP A 127 -6.10 17.70 -7.25
N ALA A 128 -5.28 18.36 -8.08
CA ALA A 128 -5.62 18.65 -9.47
C ALA A 128 -6.00 17.40 -10.27
N ILE A 129 -5.37 16.27 -9.94
CA ILE A 129 -5.57 14.98 -10.61
C ILE A 129 -5.88 13.92 -9.55
N GLU A 130 -6.89 13.11 -9.80
CA GLU A 130 -7.30 11.96 -9.00
C GLU A 130 -7.15 10.67 -9.83
N LEU A 131 -6.25 9.78 -9.39
CA LEU A 131 -6.05 8.47 -9.97
C LEU A 131 -6.66 7.42 -9.06
N THR A 132 -7.61 6.64 -9.56
CA THR A 132 -8.23 5.54 -8.81
C THR A 132 -7.87 4.21 -9.45
N TYR A 133 -7.37 3.28 -8.65
CA TYR A 133 -6.99 1.94 -9.10
C TYR A 133 -7.18 0.90 -7.99
N ILE A 134 -7.16 -0.36 -8.37
CA ILE A 134 -7.19 -1.48 -7.42
C ILE A 134 -5.76 -2.00 -7.27
N ALA A 135 -5.29 -2.06 -6.04
CA ALA A 135 -3.98 -2.62 -5.70
C ALA A 135 -4.12 -3.71 -4.64
N GLY A 136 -3.10 -4.55 -4.55
CA GLY A 136 -3.03 -5.63 -3.58
C GLY A 136 -2.99 -7.02 -4.21
N SER A 137 -2.85 -8.05 -3.38
CA SER A 137 -2.78 -9.43 -3.82
C SER A 137 -3.95 -10.24 -3.26
N ALA A 138 -4.54 -11.11 -4.09
CA ALA A 138 -5.56 -12.07 -3.64
C ALA A 138 -4.93 -13.15 -2.73
N ILE A 139 -3.63 -13.43 -2.92
CA ILE A 139 -2.85 -14.34 -2.08
C ILE A 139 -1.69 -13.52 -1.50
N VAL A 140 -1.70 -13.35 -0.18
CA VAL A 140 -0.63 -12.62 0.51
C VAL A 140 0.68 -13.43 0.43
N PRO A 141 1.77 -12.87 -0.10
CA PRO A 141 3.06 -13.56 -0.14
C PRO A 141 3.55 -13.95 1.26
N GLU A 142 4.10 -15.15 1.41
CA GLU A 142 4.58 -15.64 2.71
C GLU A 142 5.66 -14.75 3.33
N ILE A 143 6.50 -14.10 2.51
CA ILE A 143 7.48 -13.11 2.98
C ILE A 143 6.81 -11.91 3.66
N SER A 144 5.65 -11.45 3.15
CA SER A 144 4.88 -10.37 3.75
C SER A 144 4.24 -10.80 5.06
N LYS A 145 3.67 -12.01 5.12
CA LYS A 145 3.12 -12.56 6.37
C LYS A 145 4.20 -12.69 7.45
N GLN A 146 5.34 -13.28 7.09
CA GLN A 146 6.46 -13.43 8.03
C GLN A 146 6.96 -12.08 8.54
N ALA A 147 7.07 -11.07 7.68
CA ALA A 147 7.50 -9.74 8.09
C ALA A 147 6.49 -9.07 9.04
N ILE A 148 5.18 -9.21 8.78
CA ILE A 148 4.13 -8.69 9.65
C ILE A 148 4.15 -9.39 11.03
N LEU A 149 4.34 -10.72 11.06
CA LEU A 149 4.49 -11.47 12.32
C LEU A 149 5.72 -11.01 13.11
N VAL A 150 6.86 -10.83 12.46
CA VAL A 150 8.08 -10.27 13.08
C VAL A 150 7.85 -8.85 13.60
N GLN A 151 7.11 -8.03 12.86
CA GLN A 151 6.77 -6.67 13.29
C GLN A 151 5.83 -6.69 14.52
N CYS A 152 4.89 -7.65 14.59
CA CYS A 152 4.08 -7.86 15.79
C CYS A 152 4.95 -8.23 17.02
N ASP A 153 5.97 -9.08 16.84
CA ASP A 153 6.94 -9.42 17.89
C ASP A 153 7.66 -8.16 18.40
N ILE A 154 8.19 -7.35 17.48
CA ILE A 154 8.89 -6.10 17.82
C ILE A 154 7.97 -5.17 18.63
N MET A 155 6.76 -4.93 18.14
CA MET A 155 5.82 -4.01 18.78
C MET A 155 5.34 -4.52 20.16
N GLU A 156 5.20 -5.83 20.36
CA GLU A 156 4.82 -6.42 21.64
C GLU A 156 5.97 -6.34 22.65
N GLU A 157 7.19 -6.60 22.23
CA GLU A 157 8.37 -6.54 23.10
C GLU A 157 8.70 -5.11 23.55
N LEU A 158 8.55 -4.11 22.67
CA LEU A 158 8.78 -2.69 22.99
C LEU A 158 7.81 -2.17 24.07
N ARG A 159 6.72 -2.86 24.32
CA ARG A 159 5.76 -2.50 25.39
C ARG A 159 6.31 -2.66 26.81
N GLY A 160 7.25 -3.57 27.01
CA GLY A 160 7.72 -3.96 28.37
C GLY A 160 9.16 -3.60 28.73
N THR A 161 10.00 -3.29 27.76
CA THR A 161 11.44 -3.05 28.01
C THR A 161 12.06 -2.06 27.01
N THR A 162 12.95 -1.20 27.52
CA THR A 162 13.79 -0.28 26.72
C THR A 162 14.96 -0.97 26.01
N LYS A 163 15.03 -2.29 26.01
CA LYS A 163 16.06 -3.04 25.30
C LYS A 163 15.54 -3.46 23.93
N GLU A 164 15.89 -2.69 22.92
CA GLU A 164 15.73 -3.11 21.53
C GLU A 164 16.45 -4.44 21.32
N LYS A 165 15.70 -5.45 20.85
CA LYS A 165 16.32 -6.65 20.31
C LYS A 165 16.77 -6.35 18.88
N TYR A 166 17.99 -5.82 18.75
CA TYR A 166 18.61 -5.51 17.45
C TYR A 166 18.46 -6.63 16.42
N ALA A 167 18.49 -7.88 16.85
CA ALA A 167 18.35 -9.04 15.95
C ALA A 167 16.98 -9.12 15.28
N THR A 168 15.89 -8.83 16.00
CA THR A 168 14.51 -8.89 15.46
C THR A 168 14.24 -7.72 14.52
N VAL A 169 14.70 -6.52 14.88
CA VAL A 169 14.64 -5.33 14.01
C VAL A 169 15.43 -5.58 12.73
N GLN A 170 16.67 -6.09 12.85
CA GLN A 170 17.49 -6.41 11.69
C GLN A 170 16.85 -7.48 10.79
N LEU A 171 16.15 -8.46 11.36
CA LEU A 171 15.41 -9.45 10.60
C LEU A 171 14.29 -8.79 9.77
N TYR A 172 13.51 -7.90 10.38
CA TYR A 172 12.46 -7.16 9.68
C TYR A 172 13.02 -6.33 8.52
N GLU A 173 14.08 -5.54 8.77
CA GLU A 173 14.74 -4.73 7.74
C GLU A 173 15.25 -5.59 6.57
N ASN A 174 15.81 -6.77 6.86
CA ASN A 174 16.26 -7.71 5.84
C ASN A 174 15.09 -8.26 5.00
N LEU A 175 13.93 -8.52 5.60
CA LEU A 175 12.72 -8.97 4.89
C LEU A 175 12.20 -7.86 3.98
N VAL A 176 12.14 -6.61 4.46
CA VAL A 176 11.77 -5.43 3.65
C VAL A 176 12.72 -5.28 2.46
N ALA A 177 14.02 -5.29 2.69
CA ALA A 177 15.03 -5.15 1.65
C ALA A 177 14.96 -6.29 0.61
N ARG A 178 14.72 -7.53 1.04
CA ARG A 178 14.57 -8.69 0.16
C ARG A 178 13.32 -8.58 -0.71
N PHE A 179 12.19 -8.19 -0.11
CA PHE A 179 10.94 -7.99 -0.84
C PHE A 179 11.07 -6.87 -1.88
N GLN A 180 11.68 -5.75 -1.52
CA GLN A 180 11.91 -4.65 -2.44
C GLN A 180 12.77 -5.08 -3.63
N ARG A 181 13.84 -5.85 -3.43
CA ARG A 181 14.71 -6.36 -4.52
C ARG A 181 13.99 -7.36 -5.43
N SER A 182 13.18 -8.25 -4.87
CA SER A 182 12.46 -9.27 -5.67
C SER A 182 11.34 -8.67 -6.52
N SER A 183 10.94 -7.43 -6.23
CA SER A 183 9.83 -6.73 -6.88
C SER A 183 10.30 -5.70 -7.93
N TYR A 184 11.59 -5.63 -8.20
CA TYR A 184 12.17 -4.87 -9.32
C TYR A 184 12.58 -5.87 -10.40
N PRO A 185 11.86 -5.91 -11.55
CA PRO A 185 12.42 -6.50 -12.77
C PRO A 185 13.47 -5.56 -13.33
#